data_6a2fe6d47481c7b5ed55396011219d3c
#
_entry.id   6a2fe6d47481c7b5ed55396011219d3c
#
_cell.length_a   1.000
_cell.length_b   1.000
_cell.length_c   1.000
_cell.angle_alpha   90.00
_cell.angle_beta   90.00
_cell.angle_gamma   90.00
#
_symmetry.space_group_name_H-M   'P 1'
#
loop_
_entity.id
_entity.type
_entity.pdbx_description
1 polymer ?
#
loop_
_entity_poly.entity_id
_entity_poly.type
_entity_poly.pdbx_seq_one_letter_code
_entity_poly.pdbx_strand_id
1 'polypeptide(L)'
;IEDIVLAYSYSLTGYYNYNVLILVGAVLIGIAAVLILVGTSKVIKTIIRAVLPDPSSKVSDIIFQNIRLDKGPKIVVIGGGTGLSNLLRGLKAHTSNLSAIVTVADDGGSSGRLREDFKMIAPGDLRNCLVALAEQEGVMENLFRYRFEGDNELSGHSFGNLFITALAQVYDGDVEEALEAASKLLRVRGRVIPSSTEFIQLSAELIDGTIVDGESNIPNAGKKIKRVFSSPEHPKPEGAALRAIDEADVIILGPGSLYTSIIPNLLTDKIADHVRASKANKIYIANVMTQPGETSGYTLADHVQAIIDHSGVGIIDTVLANDGPLPIQMVEQYSAVGSEPVAIDSKRLQDMGIRTVRATLISQEKPAIHDPERLGKVLMDIIYAMKSDMEPRVLE
;
A
#
# COMPACT_ATOMS: atom_id res chain seq x y z
N ILE A 1 38.00 48.44 18.56
CA ILE A 1 36.97 48.40 19.63
C ILE A 1 37.67 48.36 20.97
N GLU A 2 38.68 47.52 21.18
CA GLU A 2 39.43 47.39 22.43
C GLU A 2 40.01 48.73 22.87
N ASP A 3 40.77 49.41 22.00
CA ASP A 3 41.39 50.69 22.29
C ASP A 3 40.36 51.78 22.64
N ILE A 4 39.20 51.78 21.97
CA ILE A 4 38.13 52.74 22.23
C ILE A 4 37.51 52.52 23.61
N VAL A 5 37.21 51.28 23.95
CA VAL A 5 36.61 50.91 25.25
C VAL A 5 37.56 51.18 26.39
N LEU A 6 38.84 50.86 26.25
CA LEU A 6 39.87 51.15 27.24
C LEU A 6 40.12 52.64 27.40
N ALA A 7 40.21 53.43 26.32
CA ALA A 7 40.35 54.87 26.37
C ALA A 7 39.13 55.53 27.07
N TYR A 8 37.91 55.08 26.77
CA TYR A 8 36.69 55.55 27.42
C TYR A 8 36.64 55.17 28.90
N SER A 9 37.04 53.97 29.27
CA SER A 9 37.19 53.53 30.65
C SER A 9 38.19 54.38 31.42
N TYR A 10 39.35 54.71 30.81
CA TYR A 10 40.36 55.58 31.37
C TYR A 10 39.86 57.00 31.61
N SER A 11 39.10 57.55 30.63
CA SER A 11 38.55 58.91 30.74
C SER A 11 37.52 59.05 31.88
N LEU A 12 36.85 57.98 32.25
CA LEU A 12 35.82 57.98 33.31
C LEU A 12 36.39 57.65 34.69
N THR A 13 37.37 56.77 34.79
CA THR A 13 37.82 56.17 36.08
C THR A 13 39.27 56.51 36.43
N GLY A 14 40.04 57.08 35.50
CA GLY A 14 41.44 57.37 35.68
C GLY A 14 42.41 56.19 35.61
N TYR A 15 41.91 55.00 35.31
CA TYR A 15 42.71 53.79 35.07
C TYR A 15 42.09 52.84 34.05
N TYR A 16 42.89 51.97 33.44
CA TYR A 16 42.42 50.98 32.46
C TYR A 16 41.68 49.85 33.13
N ASN A 17 40.37 49.75 32.90
CA ASN A 17 39.55 48.73 33.55
C ASN A 17 39.21 47.62 32.53
N TYR A 18 39.95 46.51 32.55
CA TYR A 18 39.75 45.34 31.70
C TYR A 18 38.41 44.62 31.92
N ASN A 19 37.79 44.75 33.12
CA ASN A 19 36.49 44.17 33.36
C ASN A 19 35.39 44.81 32.48
N VAL A 20 35.52 46.13 32.14
CA VAL A 20 34.62 46.79 31.24
C VAL A 20 34.78 46.26 29.82
N LEU A 21 36.03 45.99 29.40
CA LEU A 21 36.28 45.36 28.10
C LEU A 21 35.65 43.98 27.95
N ILE A 22 35.80 43.14 29.03
CA ILE A 22 35.19 41.80 29.08
C ILE A 22 33.65 41.88 29.02
N LEU A 23 33.09 42.85 29.78
CA LEU A 23 31.61 43.04 29.76
C LEU A 23 31.11 43.47 28.39
N VAL A 24 31.76 44.43 27.74
CA VAL A 24 31.40 44.87 26.36
C VAL A 24 31.54 43.71 25.37
N GLY A 25 32.62 42.91 25.49
CA GLY A 25 32.81 41.72 24.67
C GLY A 25 31.70 40.69 24.85
N ALA A 26 31.34 40.43 26.08
CA ALA A 26 30.24 39.48 26.39
C ALA A 26 28.88 39.97 25.83
N VAL A 27 28.59 41.27 25.96
CA VAL A 27 27.36 41.88 25.39
C VAL A 27 27.33 41.75 23.85
N LEU A 28 28.45 42.07 23.20
CA LEU A 28 28.55 41.96 21.73
C LEU A 28 28.37 40.50 21.27
N ILE A 29 28.96 39.54 21.94
CA ILE A 29 28.76 38.09 21.67
C ILE A 29 27.30 37.71 21.91
N GLY A 30 26.67 38.18 22.97
CA GLY A 30 25.24 37.94 23.22
C GLY A 30 24.35 38.52 22.12
N ILE A 31 24.59 39.74 21.67
CA ILE A 31 23.86 40.36 20.55
C ILE A 31 24.06 39.54 19.25
N ALA A 32 25.30 39.18 18.93
CA ALA A 32 25.61 38.37 17.77
C ALA A 32 24.86 37.02 17.77
N ALA A 33 24.85 36.33 18.94
CA ALA A 33 24.13 35.08 19.13
C ALA A 33 22.61 35.26 18.89
N VAL A 34 22.01 36.31 19.42
CA VAL A 34 20.58 36.64 19.19
C VAL A 34 20.31 36.93 17.71
N LEU A 35 21.16 37.72 17.04
CA LEU A 35 21.01 38.01 15.63
C LEU A 35 21.11 36.76 14.75
N ILE A 36 22.04 35.86 15.07
CA ILE A 36 22.16 34.56 14.38
C ILE A 36 20.88 33.73 14.58
N LEU A 37 20.37 33.60 15.81
CA LEU A 37 19.15 32.86 16.11
C LEU A 37 17.92 33.46 15.37
N VAL A 38 17.77 34.77 15.38
CA VAL A 38 16.67 35.43 14.67
C VAL A 38 16.82 35.28 13.15
N GLY A 39 18.03 35.44 12.62
CA GLY A 39 18.33 35.30 11.21
C GLY A 39 18.03 33.88 10.71
N THR A 40 18.57 32.86 11.40
CA THR A 40 18.31 31.45 11.07
C THR A 40 16.83 31.10 11.18
N SER A 41 16.15 31.57 12.22
CA SER A 41 14.71 31.36 12.40
C SER A 41 13.89 31.97 11.24
N LYS A 42 14.25 33.20 10.78
CA LYS A 42 13.59 33.82 9.60
C LYS A 42 13.85 33.05 8.32
N VAL A 43 15.11 32.65 8.07
CA VAL A 43 15.46 31.87 6.87
C VAL A 43 14.70 30.55 6.85
N ILE A 44 14.71 29.81 7.96
CA ILE A 44 13.96 28.56 8.10
C ILE A 44 12.46 28.78 7.82
N LYS A 45 11.84 29.80 8.45
CA LYS A 45 10.43 30.12 8.21
C LYS A 45 10.14 30.50 6.75
N THR A 46 11.07 31.18 6.07
CA THR A 46 10.89 31.55 4.66
C THR A 46 10.98 30.32 3.75
N ILE A 47 11.97 29.44 3.97
CA ILE A 47 12.12 28.19 3.22
C ILE A 47 10.87 27.33 3.41
N ILE A 48 10.41 27.20 4.63
CA ILE A 48 9.23 26.42 4.99
C ILE A 48 7.97 26.95 4.26
N ARG A 49 7.74 28.28 4.26
CA ARG A 49 6.62 28.88 3.55
C ARG A 49 6.70 28.72 2.04
N ALA A 50 7.90 28.65 1.49
CA ALA A 50 8.10 28.44 0.05
C ALA A 50 7.85 26.98 -0.37
N VAL A 51 8.08 26.03 0.53
CA VAL A 51 8.00 24.58 0.24
C VAL A 51 6.64 23.97 0.62
N LEU A 52 5.96 24.54 1.64
CA LEU A 52 4.68 23.98 2.14
C LEU A 52 3.50 24.87 1.70
N PRO A 53 2.52 24.30 0.96
CA PRO A 53 1.38 25.06 0.46
C PRO A 53 0.32 25.40 1.52
N ASP A 54 0.33 24.76 2.71
CA ASP A 54 -0.67 24.98 3.76
C ASP A 54 -0.04 25.64 5.01
N PRO A 55 -0.39 26.91 5.32
CA PRO A 55 0.14 27.62 6.48
C PRO A 55 -0.45 27.19 7.84
N SER A 56 -1.45 26.31 7.88
CA SER A 56 -2.16 25.92 9.10
C SER A 56 -1.46 24.80 9.88
N SER A 57 -0.62 23.98 9.24
CA SER A 57 0.11 22.89 9.86
C SER A 57 1.43 23.36 10.48
N LYS A 58 1.67 23.00 11.74
CA LYS A 58 2.98 23.25 12.35
C LYS A 58 4.02 22.36 11.66
N VAL A 59 5.04 22.98 11.12
CA VAL A 59 6.15 22.31 10.40
C VAL A 59 6.78 21.19 11.23
N SER A 60 6.92 21.43 12.54
CA SER A 60 7.37 20.40 13.48
C SER A 60 6.53 19.12 13.38
N ASP A 61 5.21 19.26 13.32
CA ASP A 61 4.29 18.12 13.35
C ASP A 61 4.41 17.30 12.05
N ILE A 62 4.57 17.98 10.90
CA ILE A 62 4.80 17.32 9.60
C ILE A 62 6.15 16.58 9.60
N ILE A 63 7.22 17.22 10.10
CA ILE A 63 8.53 16.58 10.17
C ILE A 63 8.50 15.38 11.11
N PHE A 64 7.93 15.51 12.31
CA PHE A 64 7.80 14.40 13.24
C PHE A 64 6.93 13.28 12.69
N GLN A 65 5.83 13.61 12.01
CA GLN A 65 4.98 12.61 11.37
C GLN A 65 5.74 11.85 10.27
N ASN A 66 6.46 12.53 9.39
CA ASN A 66 7.25 11.89 8.35
C ASN A 66 8.35 11.00 8.93
N ILE A 67 9.12 11.48 9.91
CA ILE A 67 10.14 10.66 10.59
C ILE A 67 9.51 9.41 11.24
N ARG A 68 8.31 9.53 11.82
CA ARG A 68 7.60 8.40 12.42
C ARG A 68 7.17 7.39 11.37
N LEU A 69 6.65 7.86 10.23
CA LEU A 69 6.23 7.00 9.11
C LEU A 69 7.42 6.27 8.49
N ASP A 70 8.56 6.94 8.33
CA ASP A 70 9.78 6.35 7.76
C ASP A 70 10.41 5.27 8.67
N LYS A 71 10.15 5.35 9.99
CA LYS A 71 10.55 4.33 10.97
C LYS A 71 9.51 3.21 11.15
N GLY A 72 8.38 3.28 10.46
CA GLY A 72 7.35 2.26 10.51
C GLY A 72 7.80 0.92 9.94
N PRO A 73 7.06 -0.17 10.19
CA PRO A 73 7.39 -1.50 9.68
C PRO A 73 7.40 -1.52 8.14
N LYS A 74 8.27 -2.36 7.57
CA LYS A 74 8.28 -2.68 6.14
C LYS A 74 7.15 -3.66 5.86
N ILE A 75 6.11 -3.20 5.19
CA ILE A 75 4.92 -4.00 4.87
C ILE A 75 4.85 -4.24 3.38
N VAL A 76 4.83 -5.50 2.99
CA VAL A 76 4.51 -5.93 1.63
C VAL A 76 3.04 -6.34 1.58
N VAL A 77 2.31 -5.83 0.61
CA VAL A 77 0.92 -6.22 0.36
C VAL A 77 0.81 -6.81 -1.03
N ILE A 78 0.28 -8.03 -1.15
CA ILE A 78 0.17 -8.79 -2.40
C ILE A 78 -1.31 -8.93 -2.76
N GLY A 79 -1.71 -8.50 -3.96
CA GLY A 79 -3.10 -8.59 -4.39
C GLY A 79 -3.42 -7.79 -5.65
N GLY A 80 -4.64 -7.29 -5.73
CA GLY A 80 -5.16 -6.48 -6.83
C GLY A 80 -6.52 -5.87 -6.50
N GLY A 81 -7.06 -5.12 -7.43
CA GLY A 81 -8.41 -4.58 -7.36
C GLY A 81 -8.63 -3.50 -6.29
N THR A 82 -9.92 -3.28 -6.01
CA THR A 82 -10.39 -2.25 -5.06
C THR A 82 -10.03 -2.61 -3.62
N GLY A 83 -10.00 -3.91 -3.27
CA GLY A 83 -9.68 -4.37 -1.92
C GLY A 83 -8.28 -3.95 -1.50
N LEU A 84 -7.29 -4.21 -2.34
CA LEU A 84 -5.90 -3.82 -2.12
C LEU A 84 -5.76 -2.30 -1.97
N SER A 85 -6.35 -1.52 -2.87
CA SER A 85 -6.25 -0.06 -2.81
C SER A 85 -6.90 0.53 -1.53
N ASN A 86 -7.98 -0.06 -1.01
CA ASN A 86 -8.56 0.34 0.27
C ASN A 86 -7.63 0.05 1.45
N LEU A 87 -6.98 -1.12 1.46
CA LEU A 87 -5.99 -1.44 2.49
C LEU A 87 -4.81 -0.46 2.47
N LEU A 88 -4.28 -0.16 1.29
CA LEU A 88 -3.17 0.78 1.13
C LEU A 88 -3.50 2.19 1.66
N ARG A 89 -4.75 2.67 1.44
CA ARG A 89 -5.23 3.93 2.04
C ARG A 89 -5.15 3.92 3.56
N GLY A 90 -5.54 2.82 4.18
CA GLY A 90 -5.46 2.68 5.64
C GLY A 90 -4.01 2.65 6.15
N LEU A 91 -3.16 1.86 5.50
CA LEU A 91 -1.78 1.64 5.95
C LEU A 91 -0.86 2.84 5.75
N LYS A 92 -1.06 3.68 4.70
CA LYS A 92 -0.18 4.83 4.42
C LYS A 92 -0.18 5.89 5.53
N ALA A 93 -1.19 5.89 6.41
CA ALA A 93 -1.24 6.75 7.58
C ALA A 93 -0.30 6.29 8.71
N HIS A 94 0.21 5.06 8.65
CA HIS A 94 0.98 4.41 9.71
C HIS A 94 2.44 4.15 9.36
N THR A 95 2.75 3.93 8.07
CA THR A 95 4.13 3.71 7.59
C THR A 95 4.28 4.22 6.15
N SER A 96 5.46 4.72 5.81
CA SER A 96 5.87 5.00 4.42
C SER A 96 6.58 3.80 3.76
N ASN A 97 6.94 2.77 4.54
CA ASN A 97 7.64 1.58 4.08
C ASN A 97 6.67 0.52 3.52
N LEU A 98 5.80 0.96 2.58
CA LEU A 98 4.81 0.12 1.92
C LEU A 98 5.30 -0.32 0.54
N SER A 99 5.16 -1.62 0.23
CA SER A 99 5.36 -2.14 -1.12
C SER A 99 4.11 -2.94 -1.52
N ALA A 100 3.39 -2.46 -2.52
CA ALA A 100 2.24 -3.16 -3.09
C ALA A 100 2.70 -3.98 -4.31
N ILE A 101 2.65 -5.30 -4.21
CA ILE A 101 2.86 -6.22 -5.34
C ILE A 101 1.50 -6.51 -5.95
N VAL A 102 1.34 -6.12 -7.22
CA VAL A 102 0.04 -6.00 -7.86
C VAL A 102 -0.06 -6.94 -9.06
N THR A 103 -1.18 -7.67 -9.15
CA THR A 103 -1.45 -8.51 -10.32
C THR A 103 -1.56 -7.70 -11.60
N VAL A 104 -1.11 -8.29 -12.69
CA VAL A 104 -1.11 -7.69 -14.04
C VAL A 104 -1.94 -8.51 -15.03
N ALA A 105 -2.73 -9.45 -14.52
CA ALA A 105 -3.50 -10.38 -15.34
C ALA A 105 -4.89 -9.83 -15.79
N ASP A 106 -5.32 -8.64 -15.31
CA ASP A 106 -6.61 -8.01 -15.65
C ASP A 106 -6.73 -7.82 -17.18
N ASP A 107 -7.73 -8.43 -17.77
CA ASP A 107 -8.04 -8.34 -19.21
C ASP A 107 -9.40 -7.67 -19.46
N GLY A 108 -10.00 -7.09 -18.44
CA GLY A 108 -11.31 -6.46 -18.51
C GLY A 108 -11.28 -5.01 -19.00
N GLY A 109 -12.35 -4.59 -19.66
CA GLY A 109 -12.67 -3.20 -19.97
C GLY A 109 -11.53 -2.38 -20.59
N SER A 110 -11.19 -1.25 -19.95
CA SER A 110 -10.12 -0.34 -20.41
C SER A 110 -8.72 -0.96 -20.29
N SER A 111 -8.47 -1.72 -19.23
CA SER A 111 -7.16 -2.36 -19.00
C SER A 111 -6.87 -3.39 -20.09
N GLY A 112 -7.84 -4.25 -20.39
CA GLY A 112 -7.70 -5.29 -21.40
C GLY A 112 -7.43 -4.71 -22.79
N ARG A 113 -8.20 -3.68 -23.21
CA ARG A 113 -7.97 -3.02 -24.53
C ARG A 113 -6.55 -2.43 -24.63
N LEU A 114 -6.12 -1.65 -23.65
CA LEU A 114 -4.79 -1.03 -23.66
C LEU A 114 -3.67 -2.07 -23.62
N ARG A 115 -3.87 -3.13 -22.84
CA ARG A 115 -2.96 -4.26 -22.76
C ARG A 115 -2.75 -4.93 -24.12
N GLU A 116 -3.84 -5.16 -24.87
CA GLU A 116 -3.79 -5.77 -26.21
C GLU A 116 -3.22 -4.82 -27.26
N ASP A 117 -3.66 -3.55 -27.26
CA ASP A 117 -3.26 -2.57 -28.28
C ASP A 117 -1.78 -2.19 -28.16
N PHE A 118 -1.27 -2.03 -26.93
CA PHE A 118 0.10 -1.59 -26.66
C PHE A 118 1.05 -2.73 -26.26
N LYS A 119 0.56 -3.99 -26.17
CA LYS A 119 1.34 -5.16 -25.77
C LYS A 119 2.06 -4.95 -24.43
N MET A 120 1.38 -4.34 -23.46
CA MET A 120 1.87 -4.03 -22.14
C MET A 120 1.10 -4.79 -21.05
N ILE A 121 1.56 -4.72 -19.81
CA ILE A 121 0.81 -5.25 -18.66
C ILE A 121 -0.43 -4.38 -18.37
N ALA A 122 -1.42 -4.98 -17.72
CA ALA A 122 -2.69 -4.32 -17.39
C ALA A 122 -2.48 -3.14 -16.41
N PRO A 123 -2.86 -1.90 -16.76
CA PRO A 123 -2.59 -0.73 -15.92
C PRO A 123 -3.63 -0.50 -14.81
N GLY A 124 -4.77 -1.19 -14.82
CA GLY A 124 -5.94 -0.88 -14.00
C GLY A 124 -5.67 -0.94 -12.49
N ASP A 125 -5.16 -2.06 -12.02
CA ASP A 125 -4.86 -2.27 -10.59
C ASP A 125 -3.65 -1.48 -10.13
N LEU A 126 -2.62 -1.35 -10.97
CA LEU A 126 -1.46 -0.49 -10.71
C LEU A 126 -1.89 0.97 -10.50
N ARG A 127 -2.77 1.49 -11.38
CA ARG A 127 -3.37 2.81 -11.25
C ARG A 127 -4.12 2.96 -9.91
N ASN A 128 -4.96 2.00 -9.53
CA ASN A 128 -5.72 2.05 -8.29
C ASN A 128 -4.80 2.14 -7.08
N CYS A 129 -3.69 1.40 -7.07
CA CYS A 129 -2.70 1.40 -6.00
C CYS A 129 -1.90 2.71 -5.97
N LEU A 130 -1.47 3.26 -7.11
CA LEU A 130 -0.79 4.56 -7.19
C LEU A 130 -1.67 5.68 -6.60
N VAL A 131 -2.94 5.74 -6.98
CA VAL A 131 -3.89 6.74 -6.44
C VAL A 131 -4.11 6.55 -4.94
N ALA A 132 -4.25 5.30 -4.48
CA ALA A 132 -4.45 5.01 -3.06
C ALA A 132 -3.27 5.45 -2.19
N LEU A 133 -2.05 5.37 -2.70
CA LEU A 133 -0.83 5.77 -2.01
C LEU A 133 -0.43 7.24 -2.24
N ALA A 134 -1.08 7.96 -3.16
CA ALA A 134 -0.80 9.38 -3.41
C ALA A 134 -1.07 10.24 -2.16
N GLU A 135 -0.27 11.30 -1.96
CA GLU A 135 -0.44 12.23 -0.84
C GLU A 135 -1.72 13.08 -0.96
N GLN A 136 -2.03 13.52 -2.18
CA GLN A 136 -3.21 14.34 -2.48
C GLN A 136 -4.24 13.51 -3.26
N GLU A 137 -5.11 12.82 -2.53
CA GLU A 137 -6.09 11.93 -3.16
C GLU A 137 -7.16 12.69 -3.97
N GLY A 138 -7.76 13.75 -3.42
CA GLY A 138 -9.02 14.31 -3.91
C GLY A 138 -9.08 14.63 -5.40
N VAL A 139 -8.29 15.61 -5.88
CA VAL A 139 -8.31 16.03 -7.29
C VAL A 139 -7.71 14.95 -8.19
N MET A 140 -6.60 14.34 -7.75
CA MET A 140 -5.92 13.30 -8.52
C MET A 140 -6.75 12.03 -8.61
N GLU A 141 -7.44 11.63 -7.51
CA GLU A 141 -8.34 10.49 -7.54
C GLU A 141 -9.47 10.69 -8.56
N ASN A 142 -10.11 11.86 -8.54
CA ASN A 142 -11.18 12.17 -9.49
C ASN A 142 -10.67 12.16 -10.93
N LEU A 143 -9.49 12.76 -11.19
CA LEU A 143 -8.88 12.80 -12.51
C LEU A 143 -8.50 11.38 -13.01
N PHE A 144 -7.86 10.58 -12.17
CA PHE A 144 -7.42 9.22 -12.55
C PHE A 144 -8.58 8.24 -12.70
N ARG A 145 -9.70 8.48 -12.01
CA ARG A 145 -10.93 7.70 -12.15
C ARG A 145 -11.82 8.19 -13.29
N TYR A 146 -11.57 9.39 -13.80
CA TYR A 146 -12.38 9.92 -14.90
C TYR A 146 -12.35 8.96 -16.08
N ARG A 147 -13.55 8.63 -16.59
CA ARG A 147 -13.73 7.82 -17.78
C ARG A 147 -14.24 8.70 -18.90
N PHE A 148 -13.62 8.54 -20.06
CA PHE A 148 -14.06 9.22 -21.26
C PHE A 148 -15.38 8.61 -21.72
N GLU A 149 -16.35 9.48 -21.98
CA GLU A 149 -17.67 9.15 -22.45
C GLU A 149 -17.83 9.60 -23.92
N GLY A 150 -18.84 9.09 -24.62
CA GLY A 150 -19.16 9.45 -25.99
C GLY A 150 -18.90 8.32 -26.98
N ASP A 151 -19.07 8.63 -28.28
CA ASP A 151 -18.88 7.68 -29.36
C ASP A 151 -17.54 7.99 -30.09
N ASN A 152 -16.45 7.67 -29.41
CA ASN A 152 -15.08 7.86 -29.91
C ASN A 152 -14.16 6.76 -29.37
N GLU A 153 -12.93 6.68 -29.91
CA GLU A 153 -11.94 5.66 -29.55
C GLU A 153 -11.54 5.68 -28.07
N LEU A 154 -11.62 6.83 -27.39
CA LEU A 154 -11.30 6.96 -25.96
C LEU A 154 -12.43 6.46 -25.06
N SER A 155 -13.63 6.23 -25.61
CA SER A 155 -14.82 5.85 -24.83
C SER A 155 -14.58 4.64 -23.96
N GLY A 156 -14.91 4.78 -22.65
CA GLY A 156 -14.72 3.75 -21.63
C GLY A 156 -13.30 3.63 -21.08
N HIS A 157 -12.29 4.31 -21.67
CA HIS A 157 -10.96 4.40 -21.06
C HIS A 157 -10.95 5.34 -19.86
N SER A 158 -10.21 4.98 -18.79
CA SER A 158 -9.94 5.93 -17.73
C SER A 158 -8.70 6.76 -18.04
N PHE A 159 -8.71 8.04 -17.66
CA PHE A 159 -7.53 8.91 -17.79
C PHE A 159 -6.29 8.27 -17.16
N GLY A 160 -6.42 7.70 -15.97
CA GLY A 160 -5.27 7.10 -15.27
C GLY A 160 -4.68 5.89 -15.99
N ASN A 161 -5.50 5.07 -16.67
CA ASN A 161 -4.97 3.97 -17.48
C ASN A 161 -4.21 4.52 -18.70
N LEU A 162 -4.76 5.53 -19.38
CA LEU A 162 -4.09 6.20 -20.50
C LEU A 162 -2.80 6.87 -20.06
N PHE A 163 -2.78 7.50 -18.88
CA PHE A 163 -1.60 8.13 -18.30
C PHE A 163 -0.46 7.13 -18.08
N ILE A 164 -0.75 5.97 -17.47
CA ILE A 164 0.26 4.92 -17.24
C ILE A 164 0.74 4.35 -18.57
N THR A 165 -0.18 4.11 -19.52
CA THR A 165 0.17 3.64 -20.86
C THR A 165 1.07 4.63 -21.57
N ALA A 166 0.76 5.93 -21.53
CA ALA A 166 1.59 6.97 -22.13
C ALA A 166 2.99 7.03 -21.50
N LEU A 167 3.08 6.93 -20.16
CA LEU A 167 4.38 6.86 -19.49
C LEU A 167 5.18 5.62 -19.91
N ALA A 168 4.55 4.45 -19.99
CA ALA A 168 5.24 3.24 -20.46
C ALA A 168 5.80 3.44 -21.88
N GLN A 169 5.07 4.12 -22.78
CA GLN A 169 5.58 4.43 -24.11
C GLN A 169 6.74 5.45 -24.09
N VAL A 170 6.71 6.43 -23.19
CA VAL A 170 7.80 7.42 -23.01
C VAL A 170 9.08 6.76 -22.52
N TYR A 171 8.97 5.67 -21.77
CA TYR A 171 10.09 4.86 -21.27
C TYR A 171 10.33 3.59 -22.12
N ASP A 172 10.05 3.64 -23.42
CA ASP A 172 10.32 2.56 -24.38
C ASP A 172 9.76 1.17 -23.96
N GLY A 173 8.64 1.18 -23.25
CA GLY A 173 7.97 -0.02 -22.73
C GLY A 173 8.45 -0.46 -21.35
N ASP A 174 9.40 0.23 -20.73
CA ASP A 174 9.83 -0.06 -19.36
C ASP A 174 8.75 0.41 -18.36
N VAL A 175 7.96 -0.57 -17.90
CA VAL A 175 6.86 -0.30 -16.98
C VAL A 175 7.37 0.02 -15.56
N GLU A 176 8.52 -0.52 -15.14
CA GLU A 176 9.12 -0.20 -13.84
C GLU A 176 9.50 1.28 -13.78
N GLU A 177 10.23 1.78 -14.78
CA GLU A 177 10.58 3.21 -14.87
C GLU A 177 9.34 4.09 -15.00
N ALA A 178 8.34 3.69 -15.78
CA ALA A 178 7.07 4.40 -15.91
C ALA A 178 6.32 4.52 -14.58
N LEU A 179 6.25 3.45 -13.78
CA LEU A 179 5.62 3.44 -12.47
C LEU A 179 6.41 4.28 -11.45
N GLU A 180 7.75 4.26 -11.53
CA GLU A 180 8.59 5.13 -10.70
C GLU A 180 8.36 6.61 -11.02
N ALA A 181 8.30 6.97 -12.30
CA ALA A 181 7.96 8.33 -12.74
C ALA A 181 6.56 8.74 -12.30
N ALA A 182 5.56 7.87 -12.47
CA ALA A 182 4.21 8.09 -11.98
C ALA A 182 4.19 8.32 -10.45
N SER A 183 4.92 7.50 -9.71
CA SER A 183 5.03 7.61 -8.24
C SER A 183 5.62 8.94 -7.80
N LYS A 184 6.65 9.43 -8.49
CA LYS A 184 7.25 10.77 -8.24
C LYS A 184 6.26 11.89 -8.54
N LEU A 185 5.56 11.83 -9.67
CA LEU A 185 4.57 12.84 -10.07
C LEU A 185 3.38 12.92 -9.10
N LEU A 186 2.92 11.78 -8.62
CA LEU A 186 1.79 11.66 -7.71
C LEU A 186 2.17 11.80 -6.23
N ARG A 187 3.45 11.91 -5.91
CA ARG A 187 3.99 11.88 -4.54
C ARG A 187 3.45 10.69 -3.76
N VAL A 188 3.66 9.50 -4.31
CA VAL A 188 3.20 8.23 -3.73
C VAL A 188 4.00 7.91 -2.47
N ARG A 189 3.32 7.55 -1.38
CA ARG A 189 3.96 7.04 -0.16
C ARG A 189 4.08 5.54 -0.23
N GLY A 190 5.27 5.04 -0.46
CA GLY A 190 5.55 3.63 -0.69
C GLY A 190 5.86 3.34 -2.15
N ARG A 191 5.69 2.07 -2.56
CA ARG A 191 6.03 1.58 -3.90
C ARG A 191 4.90 0.74 -4.46
N VAL A 192 4.62 0.89 -5.74
CA VAL A 192 3.71 0.02 -6.50
C VAL A 192 4.56 -0.78 -7.48
N ILE A 193 4.53 -2.09 -7.35
CA ILE A 193 5.41 -3.03 -8.06
C ILE A 193 4.50 -4.04 -8.79
N PRO A 194 4.60 -4.22 -10.11
CA PRO A 194 3.89 -5.29 -10.78
C PRO A 194 4.46 -6.65 -10.34
N SER A 195 3.62 -7.68 -10.25
CA SER A 195 4.12 -9.03 -9.95
C SER A 195 5.05 -9.55 -11.04
N SER A 196 4.79 -9.17 -12.28
CA SER A 196 5.58 -9.46 -13.46
C SER A 196 5.48 -8.32 -14.47
N THR A 197 6.48 -8.18 -15.33
CA THR A 197 6.44 -7.29 -16.51
C THR A 197 6.05 -8.01 -17.79
N GLU A 198 5.82 -9.32 -17.71
CA GLU A 198 5.38 -10.12 -18.85
C GLU A 198 3.86 -10.03 -19.09
N PHE A 199 3.46 -10.27 -20.32
CA PHE A 199 2.06 -10.39 -20.67
C PHE A 199 1.52 -11.73 -20.14
N ILE A 200 0.71 -11.68 -19.09
CA ILE A 200 0.15 -12.87 -18.43
C ILE A 200 -1.31 -13.04 -18.83
N GLN A 201 -1.68 -14.19 -19.36
CA GLN A 201 -3.05 -14.62 -19.48
C GLN A 201 -3.40 -15.54 -18.33
N LEU A 202 -4.49 -15.25 -17.61
CA LEU A 202 -5.01 -16.11 -16.55
C LEU A 202 -6.07 -17.06 -17.13
N SER A 203 -6.01 -18.32 -16.72
CA SER A 203 -6.98 -19.36 -17.09
C SER A 203 -7.41 -20.14 -15.87
N ALA A 204 -8.62 -20.68 -15.87
CA ALA A 204 -9.15 -21.53 -14.81
C ALA A 204 -9.55 -22.90 -15.37
N GLU A 205 -9.18 -23.97 -14.64
CA GLU A 205 -9.74 -25.31 -14.78
C GLU A 205 -10.91 -25.43 -13.81
N LEU A 206 -12.09 -25.69 -14.33
CA LEU A 206 -13.30 -25.94 -13.54
C LEU A 206 -13.36 -27.40 -13.07
N ILE A 207 -14.24 -27.70 -12.09
CA ILE A 207 -14.35 -29.05 -11.49
C ILE A 207 -14.78 -30.12 -12.51
N ASP A 208 -15.42 -29.74 -13.61
CA ASP A 208 -15.81 -30.65 -14.69
C ASP A 208 -14.75 -30.79 -15.79
N GLY A 209 -13.58 -30.20 -15.61
CA GLY A 209 -12.46 -30.24 -16.56
C GLY A 209 -12.54 -29.17 -17.66
N THR A 210 -13.56 -28.31 -17.68
CA THR A 210 -13.66 -27.20 -18.63
C THR A 210 -12.55 -26.17 -18.32
N ILE A 211 -11.87 -25.69 -19.36
CA ILE A 211 -10.90 -24.58 -19.26
C ILE A 211 -11.61 -23.29 -19.67
N VAL A 212 -11.42 -22.25 -18.87
CA VAL A 212 -11.91 -20.90 -19.12
C VAL A 212 -10.73 -19.95 -19.18
N ASP A 213 -10.55 -19.30 -20.31
CA ASP A 213 -9.47 -18.34 -20.53
C ASP A 213 -9.96 -16.92 -20.29
N GLY A 214 -9.09 -16.11 -19.69
CA GLY A 214 -9.31 -14.70 -19.39
C GLY A 214 -9.84 -14.47 -17.99
N GLU A 215 -9.19 -13.53 -17.29
CA GLU A 215 -9.51 -13.14 -15.92
C GLU A 215 -10.97 -12.72 -15.78
N SER A 216 -11.45 -11.86 -16.68
CA SER A 216 -12.81 -11.34 -16.68
C SER A 216 -13.89 -12.40 -17.00
N ASN A 217 -13.53 -13.51 -17.62
CA ASN A 217 -14.44 -14.61 -17.96
C ASN A 217 -14.61 -15.61 -16.80
N ILE A 218 -13.59 -15.77 -15.97
CA ILE A 218 -13.56 -16.78 -14.89
C ILE A 218 -14.78 -16.67 -13.97
N PRO A 219 -15.14 -15.49 -13.41
CA PRO A 219 -16.31 -15.37 -12.54
C PRO A 219 -17.64 -15.68 -13.25
N ASN A 220 -17.69 -15.52 -14.58
CA ASN A 220 -18.88 -15.73 -15.38
C ASN A 220 -19.08 -17.20 -15.81
N ALA A 221 -18.13 -18.07 -15.51
CA ALA A 221 -18.19 -19.49 -15.91
C ALA A 221 -19.30 -20.28 -15.20
N GLY A 222 -19.83 -19.79 -14.07
CA GLY A 222 -20.97 -20.37 -13.35
C GLY A 222 -20.73 -21.72 -12.68
N LYS A 223 -19.48 -22.18 -12.62
CA LYS A 223 -19.07 -23.45 -12.02
C LYS A 223 -17.90 -23.24 -11.05
N LYS A 224 -17.74 -24.15 -10.10
CA LYS A 224 -16.61 -24.10 -9.16
C LYS A 224 -15.27 -24.20 -9.88
N ILE A 225 -14.35 -23.35 -9.48
CA ILE A 225 -12.96 -23.37 -9.93
C ILE A 225 -12.24 -24.51 -9.18
N LYS A 226 -11.52 -25.34 -9.91
CA LYS A 226 -10.63 -26.37 -9.38
C LYS A 226 -9.25 -25.78 -9.12
N ARG A 227 -8.71 -25.06 -10.11
CA ARG A 227 -7.45 -24.31 -10.01
C ARG A 227 -7.37 -23.22 -11.07
N VAL A 228 -6.50 -22.24 -10.82
CA VAL A 228 -6.11 -21.25 -11.83
C VAL A 228 -4.63 -21.46 -12.20
N PHE A 229 -4.29 -21.06 -13.42
CA PHE A 229 -2.94 -21.13 -13.95
C PHE A 229 -2.71 -19.99 -14.94
N SER A 230 -1.45 -19.69 -15.21
CA SER A 230 -1.06 -18.60 -16.09
C SER A 230 -0.43 -19.11 -17.39
N SER A 231 -0.50 -18.29 -18.42
CA SER A 231 0.29 -18.45 -19.63
C SER A 231 1.09 -17.15 -19.84
N PRO A 232 2.45 -17.21 -19.82
CA PRO A 232 3.30 -18.39 -19.59
C PRO A 232 3.07 -19.04 -18.20
N GLU A 233 3.39 -20.31 -18.06
CA GLU A 233 3.17 -21.09 -16.83
C GLU A 233 4.00 -20.57 -15.63
N HIS A 234 5.16 -20.03 -15.90
CA HIS A 234 6.09 -19.43 -14.93
C HIS A 234 6.48 -18.02 -15.37
N PRO A 235 5.58 -17.01 -15.21
CA PRO A 235 5.90 -15.64 -15.60
C PRO A 235 7.08 -15.13 -14.80
N LYS A 236 7.99 -14.42 -15.46
CA LYS A 236 9.18 -13.87 -14.80
C LYS A 236 8.77 -12.82 -13.76
N PRO A 237 9.23 -12.92 -12.49
CA PRO A 237 8.91 -11.97 -11.46
C PRO A 237 9.62 -10.64 -11.69
N GLU A 238 9.00 -9.55 -11.25
CA GLU A 238 9.68 -8.28 -11.12
C GLU A 238 10.72 -8.36 -9.98
N GLY A 239 11.97 -8.02 -10.27
CA GLY A 239 13.06 -8.15 -9.29
C GLY A 239 12.86 -7.32 -8.02
N ALA A 240 12.21 -6.17 -8.14
CA ALA A 240 11.85 -5.33 -7.00
C ALA A 240 10.81 -5.99 -6.09
N ALA A 241 9.93 -6.87 -6.64
CA ALA A 241 8.95 -7.61 -5.85
C ALA A 241 9.65 -8.64 -4.94
N LEU A 242 10.60 -9.40 -5.47
CA LEU A 242 11.35 -10.37 -4.67
C LEU A 242 12.16 -9.70 -3.56
N ARG A 243 12.85 -8.59 -3.88
CA ARG A 243 13.58 -7.80 -2.87
C ARG A 243 12.66 -7.27 -1.78
N ALA A 244 11.49 -6.77 -2.14
CA ALA A 244 10.53 -6.27 -1.16
C ALA A 244 10.05 -7.38 -0.21
N ILE A 245 9.79 -8.59 -0.72
CA ILE A 245 9.39 -9.76 0.09
C ILE A 245 10.51 -10.17 1.05
N ASP A 246 11.76 -10.20 0.58
CA ASP A 246 12.91 -10.61 1.40
C ASP A 246 13.21 -9.63 2.54
N GLU A 247 12.91 -8.34 2.33
CA GLU A 247 13.14 -7.28 3.31
C GLU A 247 11.94 -6.99 4.21
N ALA A 248 10.81 -7.64 4.01
CA ALA A 248 9.58 -7.35 4.72
C ALA A 248 9.63 -7.74 6.20
N ASP A 249 9.05 -6.91 7.08
CA ASP A 249 8.69 -7.26 8.45
C ASP A 249 7.36 -8.05 8.47
N VAL A 250 6.45 -7.70 7.54
CA VAL A 250 5.13 -8.31 7.40
C VAL A 250 4.75 -8.42 5.93
N ILE A 251 4.18 -9.56 5.56
CA ILE A 251 3.61 -9.81 4.23
C ILE A 251 2.10 -10.01 4.40
N ILE A 252 1.31 -9.26 3.62
CA ILE A 252 -0.14 -9.31 3.65
C ILE A 252 -0.64 -9.81 2.30
N LEU A 253 -1.47 -10.85 2.31
CA LEU A 253 -2.18 -11.35 1.15
C LEU A 253 -3.61 -10.78 1.15
N GLY A 254 -4.00 -10.08 0.09
CA GLY A 254 -5.31 -9.46 -0.05
C GLY A 254 -5.49 -8.15 0.76
N PRO A 255 -6.75 -7.70 1.00
CA PRO A 255 -7.99 -8.30 0.51
C PRO A 255 -8.18 -8.15 -1.00
N GLY A 256 -8.95 -9.03 -1.60
CA GLY A 256 -9.24 -9.02 -3.03
C GLY A 256 -9.86 -10.34 -3.49
N SER A 257 -10.21 -10.44 -4.75
CA SER A 257 -10.71 -11.67 -5.35
C SER A 257 -9.68 -12.79 -5.22
N LEU A 258 -10.13 -13.94 -4.72
CA LEU A 258 -9.22 -15.05 -4.40
C LEU A 258 -8.45 -15.53 -5.62
N TYR A 259 -9.18 -15.88 -6.67
CA TYR A 259 -8.64 -16.52 -7.88
C TYR A 259 -8.17 -15.53 -8.93
N THR A 260 -8.67 -14.29 -8.92
CA THR A 260 -8.36 -13.31 -9.95
C THR A 260 -7.46 -12.17 -9.48
N SER A 261 -7.32 -11.95 -8.16
CA SER A 261 -6.46 -10.88 -7.65
C SER A 261 -5.33 -11.35 -6.72
N ILE A 262 -5.53 -12.42 -5.90
CA ILE A 262 -4.53 -12.87 -4.93
C ILE A 262 -3.66 -13.96 -5.51
N ILE A 263 -4.26 -15.09 -5.90
CA ILE A 263 -3.53 -16.26 -6.41
C ILE A 263 -2.69 -15.94 -7.64
N PRO A 264 -3.12 -15.11 -8.62
CA PRO A 264 -2.31 -14.81 -9.80
C PRO A 264 -0.93 -14.22 -9.49
N ASN A 265 -0.78 -13.44 -8.41
CA ASN A 265 0.54 -12.98 -7.97
C ASN A 265 1.43 -14.13 -7.51
N LEU A 266 0.85 -15.14 -6.87
CA LEU A 266 1.58 -16.31 -6.34
C LEU A 266 1.94 -17.33 -7.44
N LEU A 267 1.30 -17.25 -8.62
CA LEU A 267 1.66 -18.03 -9.81
C LEU A 267 2.90 -17.48 -10.52
N THR A 268 3.27 -16.23 -10.25
CA THR A 268 4.50 -15.66 -10.78
C THR A 268 5.71 -16.37 -10.16
N ASP A 269 6.68 -16.76 -11.02
CA ASP A 269 7.84 -17.55 -10.60
C ASP A 269 8.51 -16.98 -9.35
N LYS A 270 8.91 -17.87 -8.43
CA LYS A 270 9.59 -17.55 -7.15
C LYS A 270 8.84 -16.67 -6.14
N ILE A 271 7.74 -15.96 -6.49
CA ILE A 271 7.04 -15.11 -5.52
C ILE A 271 6.56 -15.95 -4.34
N ALA A 272 5.84 -17.06 -4.58
CA ALA A 272 5.36 -17.94 -3.51
C ALA A 272 6.51 -18.53 -2.69
N ASP A 273 7.63 -18.90 -3.33
CA ASP A 273 8.80 -19.44 -2.67
C ASP A 273 9.46 -18.43 -1.72
N HIS A 274 9.66 -17.19 -2.18
CA HIS A 274 10.19 -16.10 -1.35
C HIS A 274 9.26 -15.77 -0.18
N VAL A 275 7.93 -15.73 -0.40
CA VAL A 275 6.96 -15.54 0.70
C VAL A 275 7.07 -16.65 1.73
N ARG A 276 7.11 -17.91 1.31
CA ARG A 276 7.25 -19.06 2.24
C ARG A 276 8.58 -19.05 3.00
N ALA A 277 9.66 -18.70 2.33
CA ALA A 277 11.01 -18.64 2.90
C ALA A 277 11.23 -17.42 3.81
N SER A 278 10.41 -16.38 3.65
CA SER A 278 10.51 -15.14 4.43
C SER A 278 10.25 -15.37 5.92
N LYS A 279 11.01 -14.68 6.77
CA LYS A 279 10.80 -14.63 8.23
C LYS A 279 9.69 -13.66 8.64
N ALA A 280 9.17 -12.87 7.70
CA ALA A 280 8.05 -11.98 7.93
C ALA A 280 6.81 -12.74 8.38
N ASN A 281 5.99 -12.11 9.23
CA ASN A 281 4.66 -12.64 9.55
C ASN A 281 3.76 -12.52 8.31
N LYS A 282 3.12 -13.62 7.93
CA LYS A 282 2.26 -13.70 6.74
C LYS A 282 0.80 -13.67 7.16
N ILE A 283 0.11 -12.59 6.78
CA ILE A 283 -1.28 -12.34 7.15
C ILE A 283 -2.15 -12.41 5.91
N TYR A 284 -3.16 -13.27 5.91
CA TYR A 284 -4.21 -13.24 4.89
C TYR A 284 -5.39 -12.42 5.42
N ILE A 285 -5.87 -11.45 4.64
CA ILE A 285 -7.09 -10.69 4.93
C ILE A 285 -8.24 -11.30 4.15
N ALA A 286 -9.17 -11.90 4.89
CA ALA A 286 -10.32 -12.57 4.29
C ALA A 286 -11.32 -11.58 3.71
N ASN A 287 -11.95 -11.93 2.60
CA ASN A 287 -13.11 -11.22 2.11
C ASN A 287 -14.27 -11.30 3.11
N VAL A 288 -15.06 -10.23 3.20
CA VAL A 288 -16.26 -10.19 4.06
C VAL A 288 -17.36 -11.07 3.50
N MET A 289 -17.50 -11.07 2.18
CA MET A 289 -18.54 -11.78 1.44
C MET A 289 -17.90 -12.76 0.44
N THR A 290 -18.57 -13.85 0.14
CA THR A 290 -18.22 -14.74 -0.96
C THR A 290 -18.44 -14.01 -2.29
N GLN A 291 -17.71 -14.42 -3.33
CA GLN A 291 -17.84 -13.88 -4.67
C GLN A 291 -18.52 -14.92 -5.58
N PRO A 292 -19.71 -14.59 -6.14
CA PRO A 292 -20.36 -15.44 -7.12
C PRO A 292 -19.43 -15.77 -8.28
N GLY A 293 -19.40 -17.06 -8.66
CA GLY A 293 -18.53 -17.53 -9.74
C GLY A 293 -17.09 -17.86 -9.32
N GLU A 294 -16.61 -17.38 -8.17
CA GLU A 294 -15.29 -17.71 -7.65
C GLU A 294 -15.36 -18.53 -6.36
N THR A 295 -15.97 -17.98 -5.33
CA THR A 295 -15.92 -18.54 -3.96
C THR A 295 -17.30 -18.84 -3.37
N SER A 296 -18.31 -19.11 -4.21
CA SER A 296 -19.66 -19.46 -3.76
C SER A 296 -19.63 -20.64 -2.80
N GLY A 297 -20.17 -20.43 -1.59
CA GLY A 297 -20.22 -21.44 -0.54
C GLY A 297 -18.89 -21.75 0.14
N TYR A 298 -17.83 -20.95 -0.05
CA TYR A 298 -16.55 -21.10 0.63
C TYR A 298 -16.63 -20.61 2.07
N THR A 299 -16.07 -21.39 2.97
CA THR A 299 -15.70 -20.96 4.31
C THR A 299 -14.35 -20.26 4.29
N LEU A 300 -13.96 -19.70 5.42
CA LEU A 300 -12.64 -19.05 5.56
C LEU A 300 -11.49 -20.07 5.35
N ALA A 301 -11.64 -21.29 5.85
CA ALA A 301 -10.65 -22.34 5.64
C ALA A 301 -10.60 -22.81 4.18
N ASP A 302 -11.70 -22.74 3.42
CA ASP A 302 -11.68 -23.06 1.99
C ASP A 302 -10.88 -22.02 1.19
N HIS A 303 -10.99 -20.71 1.54
CA HIS A 303 -10.14 -19.68 0.95
C HIS A 303 -8.65 -19.95 1.21
N VAL A 304 -8.31 -20.26 2.45
CA VAL A 304 -6.93 -20.57 2.84
C VAL A 304 -6.42 -21.83 2.14
N GLN A 305 -7.26 -22.88 2.06
CA GLN A 305 -6.90 -24.11 1.37
C GLN A 305 -6.62 -23.85 -0.12
N ALA A 306 -7.45 -23.04 -0.78
CA ALA A 306 -7.22 -22.69 -2.18
C ALA A 306 -5.89 -21.95 -2.39
N ILE A 307 -5.50 -21.05 -1.47
CA ILE A 307 -4.18 -20.39 -1.54
C ILE A 307 -3.06 -21.43 -1.35
N ILE A 308 -3.19 -22.32 -0.38
CA ILE A 308 -2.19 -23.38 -0.12
C ILE A 308 -2.05 -24.33 -1.32
N ASP A 309 -3.15 -24.72 -1.94
CA ASP A 309 -3.16 -25.63 -3.09
C ASP A 309 -2.38 -25.07 -4.28
N HIS A 310 -2.34 -23.73 -4.44
CA HIS A 310 -1.61 -23.05 -5.53
C HIS A 310 -0.19 -22.64 -5.17
N SER A 311 0.14 -22.47 -3.88
CA SER A 311 1.40 -21.86 -3.46
C SER A 311 2.17 -22.62 -2.39
N GLY A 312 1.62 -23.71 -1.90
CA GLY A 312 2.24 -24.58 -0.88
C GLY A 312 1.99 -24.15 0.56
N VAL A 313 2.28 -25.06 1.47
CA VAL A 313 2.14 -24.84 2.93
C VAL A 313 3.16 -23.82 3.43
N GLY A 314 2.79 -23.03 4.45
CA GLY A 314 3.67 -21.99 5.04
C GLY A 314 3.56 -20.63 4.37
N ILE A 315 2.58 -20.45 3.48
CA ILE A 315 2.30 -19.18 2.79
C ILE A 315 1.48 -18.20 3.67
N ILE A 316 0.82 -18.69 4.71
CA ILE A 316 -0.04 -17.94 5.64
C ILE A 316 0.24 -18.43 7.06
N ASP A 317 0.46 -17.49 8.00
CA ASP A 317 0.60 -17.78 9.44
C ASP A 317 -0.67 -17.35 10.21
N THR A 318 -1.31 -16.27 9.75
CA THR A 318 -2.47 -15.66 10.42
C THR A 318 -3.52 -15.27 9.40
N VAL A 319 -4.79 -15.46 9.75
CA VAL A 319 -5.92 -14.93 8.99
C VAL A 319 -6.60 -13.83 9.81
N LEU A 320 -6.85 -12.70 9.18
CA LEU A 320 -7.67 -11.61 9.72
C LEU A 320 -9.05 -11.65 9.06
N ALA A 321 -10.10 -11.82 9.86
CA ALA A 321 -11.47 -11.92 9.40
C ALA A 321 -12.38 -10.87 10.06
N ASN A 322 -13.38 -10.41 9.31
CA ASN A 322 -14.42 -9.54 9.87
C ASN A 322 -15.36 -10.36 10.78
N ASP A 323 -15.52 -9.90 12.01
CA ASP A 323 -16.43 -10.46 13.02
C ASP A 323 -17.53 -9.42 13.41
N GLY A 324 -17.50 -8.24 12.79
CA GLY A 324 -18.51 -7.22 13.02
C GLY A 324 -19.85 -7.57 12.39
N PRO A 325 -20.97 -7.12 13.00
CA PRO A 325 -22.30 -7.39 12.48
C PRO A 325 -22.49 -6.72 11.11
N LEU A 326 -23.01 -7.48 10.15
CA LEU A 326 -23.37 -6.98 8.83
C LEU A 326 -24.77 -6.38 8.86
N PRO A 327 -25.02 -5.18 8.30
CA PRO A 327 -26.35 -4.65 8.17
C PRO A 327 -27.27 -5.59 7.38
N ILE A 328 -28.49 -5.86 7.90
CA ILE A 328 -29.42 -6.82 7.29
C ILE A 328 -29.70 -6.48 5.82
N GLN A 329 -29.98 -5.20 5.51
CA GLN A 329 -30.23 -4.73 4.16
C GLN A 329 -29.06 -5.06 3.19
N MET A 330 -27.83 -4.99 3.69
CA MET A 330 -26.64 -5.34 2.92
C MET A 330 -26.59 -6.84 2.63
N VAL A 331 -26.82 -7.68 3.65
CA VAL A 331 -26.84 -9.14 3.47
C VAL A 331 -27.91 -9.53 2.46
N GLU A 332 -29.11 -8.94 2.51
CA GLU A 332 -30.18 -9.17 1.55
C GLU A 332 -29.78 -8.76 0.13
N GLN A 333 -29.15 -7.59 -0.06
CA GLN A 333 -28.67 -7.12 -1.37
C GLN A 333 -27.63 -8.06 -1.97
N TYR A 334 -26.68 -8.53 -1.17
CA TYR A 334 -25.64 -9.44 -1.64
C TYR A 334 -26.18 -10.85 -1.88
N SER A 335 -27.09 -11.34 -1.03
CA SER A 335 -27.76 -12.62 -1.23
C SER A 335 -28.57 -12.66 -2.53
N ALA A 336 -29.17 -11.54 -2.93
CA ALA A 336 -29.90 -11.46 -4.21
C ALA A 336 -29.03 -11.70 -5.43
N VAL A 337 -27.70 -11.47 -5.33
CA VAL A 337 -26.71 -11.77 -6.38
C VAL A 337 -25.90 -13.04 -6.10
N GLY A 338 -26.32 -13.86 -5.12
CA GLY A 338 -25.66 -15.13 -4.81
C GLY A 338 -24.38 -15.01 -3.96
N SER A 339 -24.18 -13.88 -3.27
CA SER A 339 -23.06 -13.66 -2.37
C SER A 339 -23.51 -13.79 -0.91
N GLU A 340 -22.73 -14.47 -0.10
CA GLU A 340 -23.04 -14.75 1.31
C GLU A 340 -21.87 -14.29 2.21
N PRO A 341 -22.12 -13.98 3.50
CA PRO A 341 -21.04 -13.74 4.45
C PRO A 341 -20.10 -14.94 4.54
N VAL A 342 -18.79 -14.70 4.52
CA VAL A 342 -17.80 -15.79 4.66
C VAL A 342 -17.88 -16.38 6.07
N ALA A 343 -18.22 -17.65 6.17
CA ALA A 343 -18.30 -18.37 7.45
C ALA A 343 -16.90 -18.60 8.04
N ILE A 344 -16.73 -18.25 9.33
CA ILE A 344 -15.43 -18.38 10.04
C ILE A 344 -15.37 -19.73 10.74
N ASP A 345 -14.71 -20.69 10.15
CA ASP A 345 -14.50 -22.04 10.68
C ASP A 345 -13.16 -22.19 11.40
N SER A 346 -12.99 -21.45 12.50
CA SER A 346 -11.73 -21.31 13.24
C SER A 346 -11.10 -22.64 13.68
N LYS A 347 -11.90 -23.67 13.96
CA LYS A 347 -11.35 -24.98 14.33
C LYS A 347 -10.58 -25.60 13.18
N ARG A 348 -11.12 -25.57 11.97
CA ARG A 348 -10.45 -26.08 10.77
C ARG A 348 -9.17 -25.32 10.47
N LEU A 349 -9.17 -23.99 10.64
CA LEU A 349 -7.95 -23.18 10.52
C LEU A 349 -6.89 -23.53 11.57
N GLN A 350 -7.32 -23.78 12.82
CA GLN A 350 -6.43 -24.22 13.89
C GLN A 350 -5.81 -25.60 13.58
N ASP A 351 -6.59 -26.53 13.02
CA ASP A 351 -6.11 -27.85 12.59
C ASP A 351 -5.09 -27.72 11.43
N MET A 352 -5.18 -26.65 10.63
CA MET A 352 -4.21 -26.29 9.59
C MET A 352 -2.97 -25.54 10.14
N GLY A 353 -2.91 -25.30 11.47
CA GLY A 353 -1.83 -24.56 12.11
C GLY A 353 -1.90 -23.05 11.91
N ILE A 354 -3.04 -22.49 11.52
CA ILE A 354 -3.21 -21.08 11.18
C ILE A 354 -3.95 -20.34 12.29
N ARG A 355 -3.39 -19.23 12.73
CA ARG A 355 -3.99 -18.35 13.75
C ARG A 355 -5.12 -17.55 13.12
N THR A 356 -6.27 -17.47 13.80
CA THR A 356 -7.40 -16.64 13.39
C THR A 356 -7.51 -15.42 14.30
N VAL A 357 -7.46 -14.22 13.72
CA VAL A 357 -7.77 -12.95 14.38
C VAL A 357 -9.10 -12.43 13.85
N ARG A 358 -9.98 -12.06 14.77
CA ARG A 358 -11.30 -11.52 14.45
C ARG A 358 -11.41 -10.08 14.91
N ALA A 359 -11.95 -9.22 14.06
CA ALA A 359 -12.14 -7.81 14.38
C ALA A 359 -13.30 -7.22 13.56
N THR A 360 -13.86 -6.11 14.03
CA THR A 360 -14.82 -5.34 13.23
C THR A 360 -14.07 -4.51 12.19
N LEU A 361 -14.13 -4.93 10.94
CA LEU A 361 -13.33 -4.36 9.84
C LEU A 361 -14.14 -3.53 8.85
N ILE A 362 -15.47 -3.57 8.93
CA ILE A 362 -16.37 -2.89 8.00
C ILE A 362 -16.89 -1.57 8.55
N SER A 363 -17.26 -0.66 7.65
CA SER A 363 -18.04 0.54 7.95
C SER A 363 -19.54 0.21 7.92
N GLN A 364 -20.32 0.82 8.80
CA GLN A 364 -21.78 0.74 8.74
C GLN A 364 -22.38 1.53 7.57
N GLU A 365 -21.64 2.49 7.03
CA GLU A 365 -22.10 3.39 5.95
C GLU A 365 -21.82 2.85 4.54
N LYS A 366 -20.82 1.95 4.40
CA LYS A 366 -20.42 1.39 3.09
C LYS A 366 -20.53 -0.13 3.12
N PRO A 367 -21.36 -0.70 2.26
CA PRO A 367 -21.63 -2.15 2.29
C PRO A 367 -20.42 -2.98 1.88
N ALA A 368 -20.18 -4.07 2.63
CA ALA A 368 -19.29 -5.20 2.35
C ALA A 368 -17.83 -4.90 1.97
N ILE A 369 -17.38 -3.65 2.15
CA ILE A 369 -16.01 -3.24 1.92
C ILE A 369 -15.35 -2.99 3.27
N HIS A 370 -14.11 -3.44 3.41
CA HIS A 370 -13.32 -3.10 4.59
C HIS A 370 -13.17 -1.58 4.71
N ASP A 371 -13.39 -1.07 5.91
CA ASP A 371 -13.10 0.31 6.24
C ASP A 371 -11.58 0.52 6.28
N PRO A 372 -11.01 1.42 5.46
CA PRO A 372 -9.56 1.59 5.37
C PRO A 372 -8.91 1.93 6.71
N GLU A 373 -9.51 2.85 7.50
CA GLU A 373 -8.94 3.32 8.76
C GLU A 373 -8.97 2.23 9.83
N ARG A 374 -10.12 1.53 9.95
CA ARG A 374 -10.27 0.42 10.91
C ARG A 374 -9.33 -0.73 10.56
N LEU A 375 -9.30 -1.13 9.28
CA LEU A 375 -8.43 -2.20 8.81
C LEU A 375 -6.96 -1.86 9.04
N GLY A 376 -6.53 -0.65 8.67
CA GLY A 376 -5.17 -0.18 8.89
C GLY A 376 -4.80 -0.19 10.37
N LYS A 377 -5.66 0.33 11.25
CA LYS A 377 -5.43 0.35 12.69
C LYS A 377 -5.31 -1.06 13.28
N VAL A 378 -6.27 -1.94 12.98
CA VAL A 378 -6.26 -3.33 13.49
C VAL A 378 -5.01 -4.07 13.04
N LEU A 379 -4.61 -3.91 11.78
CA LEU A 379 -3.36 -4.51 11.28
C LEU A 379 -2.13 -4.00 12.02
N MET A 380 -2.04 -2.70 12.25
CA MET A 380 -0.90 -2.16 13.00
C MET A 380 -0.87 -2.66 14.44
N ASP A 381 -2.02 -2.78 15.10
CA ASP A 381 -2.11 -3.35 16.45
C ASP A 381 -1.63 -4.82 16.46
N ILE A 382 -2.01 -5.61 15.46
CA ILE A 382 -1.54 -6.99 15.28
C ILE A 382 -0.03 -7.03 15.04
N ILE A 383 0.49 -6.19 14.16
CA ILE A 383 1.92 -6.14 13.81
C ILE A 383 2.77 -5.77 15.02
N TYR A 384 2.35 -4.77 15.80
CA TYR A 384 3.08 -4.38 17.00
C TYR A 384 3.00 -5.42 18.10
N ALA A 385 1.86 -6.10 18.28
CA ALA A 385 1.72 -7.21 19.23
C ALA A 385 2.68 -8.37 18.87
N MET A 386 2.73 -8.76 17.59
CA MET A 386 3.64 -9.81 17.12
C MET A 386 5.11 -9.43 17.33
N LYS A 387 5.47 -8.15 17.13
CA LYS A 387 6.84 -7.67 17.34
C LYS A 387 7.23 -7.69 18.83
N SER A 388 6.31 -7.34 19.74
CA SER A 388 6.56 -7.39 21.20
C SER A 388 6.73 -8.82 21.73
N ASP A 389 6.08 -9.79 21.13
CA ASP A 389 6.23 -11.21 21.47
C ASP A 389 7.57 -11.80 20.96
N MET A 390 8.19 -11.19 19.95
CA MET A 390 9.49 -11.58 19.39
C MET A 390 10.69 -10.95 20.10
N GLU A 391 10.52 -9.83 20.83
CA GLU A 391 11.57 -9.25 21.65
C GLU A 391 11.67 -10.06 22.95
N PRO A 392 12.86 -10.65 23.28
CA PRO A 392 13.02 -11.31 24.56
C PRO A 392 12.76 -10.27 25.67
N ARG A 393 11.82 -10.55 26.58
CA ARG A 393 11.65 -9.75 27.80
C ARG A 393 12.96 -9.82 28.55
N VAL A 394 13.79 -8.78 28.45
CA VAL A 394 14.88 -8.54 29.38
C VAL A 394 14.18 -8.21 30.70
N LEU A 395 14.07 -9.22 31.55
CA LEU A 395 13.67 -9.02 32.95
C LEU A 395 14.86 -8.33 33.60
N GLU A 396 14.74 -7.02 33.86
CA GLU A 396 15.56 -6.34 34.89
C GLU A 396 15.11 -6.77 36.27
#